data_c9cb53d5a59d111a4545b32c041daefc
#
_entry.id   c9cb53d5a59d111a4545b32c041daefc
#
_cell.length_a   1.000
_cell.length_b   1.000
_cell.length_c   1.000
_cell.angle_alpha   90.00
_cell.angle_beta   90.00
_cell.angle_gamma   90.00
#
_symmetry.space_group_name_H-M   'P 1'
#
loop_
_entity.id
_entity.type
_entity.pdbx_description
1 polymer ?
#
loop_
_entity_poly.entity_id
_entity_poly.type
_entity_poly.pdbx_seq_one_letter_code
_entity_poly.pdbx_strand_id
1 'polypeptide(L)'
;MEQEHKNLKPLLLAALAAVTVVAILLVFFFSGRKSASSQTIVLPEPPAPEQTESEQQPQASLASVSRENVQSILQKSVSRPSSYHQSMQIVITSGDVQRTQTAELWVKGELVKAQITDELETKTVLADATTLYAWYDGEQEPVKLARGAGLSTDNLAGVPTYEAILSYAKSQLTQAAFVTLDEQASDCVYVSAQDGECQQDYWVSLDSGLLCKQTMTVSGELVYLMEQTALEIFPDNDEALEGIFCLPDGTEAFSTEA
;
A
#
# COMPACT_ATOMS: atom_id res chain seq x y z
N MET A 1 -42.59 27.79 15.12
CA MET A 1 -41.69 26.68 15.56
C MET A 1 -41.80 25.49 14.60
N GLU A 2 -41.49 25.69 13.31
CA GLU A 2 -41.72 24.61 12.31
C GLU A 2 -40.72 24.63 11.14
N GLN A 3 -39.46 24.99 11.33
CA GLN A 3 -38.44 25.07 10.28
C GLN A 3 -37.12 24.34 10.57
N GLU A 4 -36.96 23.64 11.70
CA GLU A 4 -35.69 22.94 12.03
C GLU A 4 -35.58 21.48 11.58
N HIS A 5 -36.64 20.87 11.07
CA HIS A 5 -36.63 19.42 10.74
C HIS A 5 -36.27 19.07 9.30
N LYS A 6 -36.03 20.04 8.40
CA LYS A 6 -35.80 19.75 6.97
C LYS A 6 -34.35 19.44 6.59
N ASN A 7 -33.37 19.78 7.41
CA ASN A 7 -31.95 19.63 7.07
C ASN A 7 -31.26 18.38 7.70
N LEU A 8 -31.96 17.62 8.54
CA LEU A 8 -31.37 16.45 9.18
C LEU A 8 -31.32 15.22 8.27
N LYS A 9 -32.21 15.11 7.28
CA LYS A 9 -32.26 13.92 6.40
C LYS A 9 -31.03 13.74 5.49
N PRO A 10 -30.52 14.78 4.80
CA PRO A 10 -29.31 14.61 3.97
C PRO A 10 -28.07 14.38 4.82
N LEU A 11 -27.96 14.98 6.00
CA LEU A 11 -26.82 14.77 6.91
C LEU A 11 -26.79 13.34 7.48
N LEU A 12 -27.95 12.79 7.82
CA LEU A 12 -28.07 11.39 8.27
C LEU A 12 -27.77 10.39 7.15
N LEU A 13 -28.14 10.69 5.91
CA LEU A 13 -27.83 9.85 4.75
C LEU A 13 -26.32 9.86 4.43
N ALA A 14 -25.67 11.03 4.51
CA ALA A 14 -24.23 11.14 4.32
C ALA A 14 -23.44 10.42 5.43
N ALA A 15 -23.87 10.52 6.68
CA ALA A 15 -23.26 9.80 7.79
C ALA A 15 -23.46 8.28 7.67
N LEU A 16 -24.61 7.82 7.18
CA LEU A 16 -24.87 6.40 6.95
C LEU A 16 -24.02 5.85 5.81
N ALA A 17 -23.82 6.61 4.74
CA ALA A 17 -22.94 6.22 3.63
C ALA A 17 -21.46 6.12 4.07
N ALA A 18 -20.98 7.07 4.87
CA ALA A 18 -19.63 7.04 5.42
C ALA A 18 -19.40 5.80 6.33
N VAL A 19 -20.37 5.47 7.17
CA VAL A 19 -20.32 4.30 8.07
C VAL A 19 -20.33 3.00 7.27
N THR A 20 -21.08 2.92 6.16
CA THR A 20 -21.10 1.72 5.31
C THR A 20 -19.79 1.51 4.56
N VAL A 21 -19.15 2.56 4.07
CA VAL A 21 -17.82 2.47 3.43
C VAL A 21 -16.76 2.01 4.43
N VAL A 22 -16.75 2.57 5.63
CA VAL A 22 -15.84 2.13 6.71
C VAL A 22 -16.13 0.69 7.13
N ALA A 23 -17.38 0.27 7.21
CA ALA A 23 -17.76 -1.09 7.55
C ALA A 23 -17.34 -2.10 6.46
N ILE A 24 -17.44 -1.74 5.18
CA ILE A 24 -16.98 -2.56 4.06
C ILE A 24 -15.45 -2.70 4.12
N LEU A 25 -14.72 -1.61 4.33
CA LEU A 25 -13.26 -1.64 4.48
C LEU A 25 -12.84 -2.50 5.69
N LEU A 26 -13.54 -2.42 6.81
CA LEU A 26 -13.27 -3.25 7.99
C LEU A 26 -13.61 -4.72 7.76
N VAL A 27 -14.67 -5.05 7.04
CA VAL A 27 -15.01 -6.45 6.69
C VAL A 27 -13.93 -7.06 5.79
N PHE A 28 -13.42 -6.33 4.79
CA PHE A 28 -12.29 -6.78 3.98
C PHE A 28 -11.01 -6.98 4.81
N PHE A 29 -10.74 -6.10 5.79
CA PHE A 29 -9.58 -6.21 6.67
C PHE A 29 -9.64 -7.41 7.64
N PHE A 30 -10.83 -7.83 8.09
CA PHE A 30 -10.99 -8.90 9.10
C PHE A 30 -11.35 -10.27 8.52
N SER A 31 -11.83 -10.37 7.28
CA SER A 31 -12.25 -11.65 6.69
C SER A 31 -11.09 -12.52 6.18
N GLY A 32 -9.88 -11.97 6.05
CA GLY A 32 -8.71 -12.68 5.51
C GLY A 32 -7.97 -13.64 6.46
N ARG A 33 -8.38 -13.78 7.73
CA ARG A 33 -7.66 -14.61 8.72
C ARG A 33 -8.21 -16.02 8.83
N LYS A 34 -7.81 -16.91 7.93
CA LYS A 34 -7.77 -18.35 8.21
C LYS A 34 -6.32 -18.85 8.10
N SER A 35 -5.75 -19.18 9.26
CA SER A 35 -4.44 -19.82 9.38
C SER A 35 -4.43 -21.14 8.60
N ALA A 36 -3.57 -21.26 7.60
CA ALA A 36 -3.26 -22.51 6.94
C ALA A 36 -2.03 -23.13 7.61
N SER A 37 -2.21 -24.33 8.14
CA SER A 37 -1.18 -25.19 8.72
C SER A 37 -0.18 -25.61 7.64
N SER A 38 1.11 -25.38 7.86
CA SER A 38 2.21 -25.81 7.01
C SER A 38 2.48 -27.31 7.16
N GLN A 39 2.21 -28.10 6.12
CA GLN A 39 2.76 -29.44 5.97
C GLN A 39 4.03 -29.39 5.12
N THR A 40 5.13 -29.81 5.73
CA THR A 40 6.43 -29.99 5.05
C THR A 40 6.41 -31.27 4.22
N ILE A 41 6.51 -31.14 2.88
CA ILE A 41 6.70 -32.27 1.98
C ILE A 41 8.19 -32.34 1.65
N VAL A 42 8.84 -33.47 2.03
CA VAL A 42 10.21 -33.78 1.68
C VAL A 42 10.21 -34.49 0.32
N LEU A 43 10.84 -33.88 -0.69
CA LEU A 43 11.09 -34.53 -1.99
C LEU A 43 12.47 -35.23 -1.99
N PRO A 44 12.60 -36.38 -2.65
CA PRO A 44 13.88 -37.09 -2.79
C PRO A 44 14.78 -36.38 -3.82
N GLU A 45 16.08 -36.41 -3.52
CA GLU A 45 17.18 -35.80 -4.22
C GLU A 45 17.54 -36.57 -5.52
N PRO A 46 17.69 -35.92 -6.69
CA PRO A 46 18.27 -36.53 -7.87
C PRO A 46 19.81 -36.37 -7.91
N PRO A 47 20.56 -37.27 -8.54
CA PRO A 47 22.02 -37.30 -8.50
C PRO A 47 22.65 -36.18 -9.33
N ALA A 48 23.80 -35.70 -8.84
CA ALA A 48 24.57 -34.60 -9.37
C ALA A 48 25.25 -34.91 -10.72
N PRO A 49 25.38 -33.92 -11.61
CA PRO A 49 26.52 -33.86 -12.54
C PRO A 49 27.48 -32.72 -12.19
N GLU A 50 28.73 -32.96 -12.55
CA GLU A 50 29.94 -32.24 -12.21
C GLU A 50 30.03 -30.80 -12.69
N GLN A 51 30.81 -30.04 -11.94
CA GLN A 51 31.08 -28.60 -11.98
C GLN A 51 31.69 -28.09 -13.28
N THR A 52 31.25 -26.88 -13.65
CA THR A 52 32.13 -25.87 -14.24
C THR A 52 31.75 -24.52 -13.61
N GLU A 53 32.70 -23.97 -12.85
CA GLU A 53 32.60 -22.66 -12.23
C GLU A 53 32.51 -21.56 -13.29
N SER A 54 31.45 -20.82 -13.27
CA SER A 54 31.37 -19.43 -13.72
C SER A 54 30.45 -18.73 -12.76
N GLU A 55 31.03 -17.84 -11.97
CA GLU A 55 30.30 -16.88 -11.13
C GLU A 55 29.44 -15.98 -12.04
N GLN A 56 28.23 -16.39 -12.28
CA GLN A 56 27.15 -15.51 -12.70
C GLN A 56 26.16 -15.47 -11.56
N GLN A 57 26.05 -14.28 -10.93
CA GLN A 57 24.88 -13.95 -10.10
C GLN A 57 23.63 -14.48 -10.81
N PRO A 58 22.69 -15.14 -10.10
CA PRO A 58 21.43 -15.53 -10.71
C PRO A 58 20.62 -14.26 -11.01
N GLN A 59 20.79 -13.73 -12.21
CA GLN A 59 19.71 -12.99 -12.83
C GLN A 59 18.58 -14.02 -12.96
N ALA A 60 17.64 -13.96 -12.03
CA ALA A 60 16.39 -14.68 -12.15
C ALA A 60 15.85 -14.29 -13.54
N SER A 61 15.78 -15.30 -14.40
CA SER A 61 15.24 -15.13 -15.74
C SER A 61 13.81 -14.62 -15.59
N LEU A 62 13.62 -13.33 -15.77
CA LEU A 62 12.31 -12.64 -15.81
C LEU A 62 11.43 -13.14 -16.99
N ALA A 63 11.79 -14.26 -17.59
CA ALA A 63 11.26 -14.74 -18.86
C ALA A 63 9.76 -15.11 -18.85
N SER A 64 9.10 -15.26 -17.70
CA SER A 64 7.65 -15.46 -17.68
C SER A 64 7.05 -15.19 -16.31
N VAL A 65 6.35 -14.06 -16.16
CA VAL A 65 5.45 -13.82 -15.03
C VAL A 65 4.11 -14.48 -15.33
N SER A 66 3.60 -15.21 -14.36
CA SER A 66 2.31 -15.87 -14.42
C SER A 66 1.61 -15.80 -13.06
N ARG A 67 0.29 -16.08 -13.03
CA ARG A 67 -0.49 -16.14 -11.78
C ARG A 67 0.10 -17.11 -10.74
N GLU A 68 0.73 -18.19 -11.23
CA GLU A 68 1.29 -19.26 -10.41
C GLU A 68 2.57 -18.82 -9.69
N ASN A 69 3.38 -17.93 -10.28
CA ASN A 69 4.70 -17.56 -9.80
C ASN A 69 4.85 -16.10 -9.34
N VAL A 70 3.90 -15.21 -9.66
CA VAL A 70 4.02 -13.77 -9.41
C VAL A 70 4.25 -13.43 -7.94
N GLN A 71 3.56 -14.07 -6.99
CA GLN A 71 3.77 -13.83 -5.56
C GLN A 71 5.21 -14.19 -5.15
N SER A 72 5.78 -15.28 -5.70
CA SER A 72 7.17 -15.65 -5.44
C SER A 72 8.17 -14.68 -6.08
N ILE A 73 7.85 -14.13 -7.24
CA ILE A 73 8.67 -13.11 -7.90
C ILE A 73 8.66 -11.83 -7.06
N LEU A 74 7.49 -11.35 -6.63
CA LEU A 74 7.38 -10.15 -5.80
C LEU A 74 8.12 -10.30 -4.47
N GLN A 75 8.06 -11.48 -3.84
CA GLN A 75 8.78 -11.73 -2.59
C GLN A 75 10.30 -11.81 -2.72
N LYS A 76 10.82 -12.29 -3.88
CA LYS A 76 12.25 -12.63 -4.03
C LYS A 76 13.02 -11.64 -4.89
N SER A 77 12.36 -11.02 -5.86
CA SER A 77 13.02 -10.23 -6.90
C SER A 77 12.72 -8.74 -6.80
N VAL A 78 11.69 -8.36 -6.02
CA VAL A 78 11.31 -6.97 -5.80
C VAL A 78 11.80 -6.56 -4.41
N SER A 79 12.69 -5.58 -4.37
CA SER A 79 13.26 -5.05 -3.13
C SER A 79 12.87 -3.58 -2.99
N ARG A 80 12.11 -3.28 -1.93
CA ARG A 80 11.75 -1.92 -1.59
C ARG A 80 12.96 -1.15 -1.06
N PRO A 81 13.17 0.12 -1.45
CA PRO A 81 14.19 0.97 -0.86
C PRO A 81 13.95 1.14 0.66
N SER A 82 15.02 1.22 1.43
CA SER A 82 14.95 1.50 2.86
C SER A 82 14.57 2.94 3.18
N SER A 83 14.86 3.88 2.26
CA SER A 83 14.61 5.30 2.44
C SER A 83 14.14 5.91 1.12
N TYR A 84 12.94 6.52 1.13
CA TYR A 84 12.35 7.14 -0.05
C TYR A 84 11.27 8.16 0.31
N HIS A 85 10.96 9.03 -0.65
CA HIS A 85 9.79 9.88 -0.69
C HIS A 85 8.98 9.54 -1.95
N GLN A 86 7.70 9.26 -1.78
CA GLN A 86 6.78 8.93 -2.86
C GLN A 86 5.58 9.86 -2.81
N SER A 87 5.29 10.53 -3.93
CA SER A 87 4.08 11.32 -4.11
C SER A 87 3.07 10.53 -4.95
N MET A 88 1.81 10.59 -4.58
CA MET A 88 0.73 9.86 -5.24
C MET A 88 -0.50 10.74 -5.41
N GLN A 89 -1.24 10.50 -6.48
CA GLN A 89 -2.61 10.98 -6.65
C GLN A 89 -3.58 9.81 -6.43
N ILE A 90 -4.64 10.05 -5.66
CA ILE A 90 -5.67 9.06 -5.37
C ILE A 90 -7.02 9.66 -5.79
N VAL A 91 -7.76 8.92 -6.62
CA VAL A 91 -9.10 9.28 -7.06
C VAL A 91 -10.07 8.23 -6.55
N ILE A 92 -11.08 8.67 -5.82
CA ILE A 92 -12.13 7.82 -5.26
C ILE A 92 -13.46 8.23 -5.89
N THR A 93 -14.16 7.28 -6.50
CA THR A 93 -15.46 7.50 -7.14
C THR A 93 -16.55 6.73 -6.39
N SER A 94 -17.65 7.41 -6.06
CA SER A 94 -18.82 6.81 -5.42
C SER A 94 -20.10 7.35 -6.10
N GLY A 95 -20.67 6.56 -7.01
CA GLY A 95 -21.73 7.01 -7.89
C GLY A 95 -21.26 8.19 -8.74
N ASP A 96 -21.99 9.30 -8.71
CA ASP A 96 -21.66 10.52 -9.48
C ASP A 96 -20.64 11.44 -8.76
N VAL A 97 -20.17 11.05 -7.58
CA VAL A 97 -19.23 11.87 -6.78
C VAL A 97 -17.82 11.35 -6.95
N GLN A 98 -16.92 12.22 -7.40
CA GLN A 98 -15.49 11.96 -7.49
C GLN A 98 -14.75 12.84 -6.47
N ARG A 99 -13.82 12.25 -5.73
CA ARG A 99 -12.93 12.94 -4.80
C ARG A 99 -11.50 12.64 -5.18
N THR A 100 -10.68 13.68 -5.26
CA THR A 100 -9.24 13.57 -5.51
C THR A 100 -8.49 13.90 -4.24
N GLN A 101 -7.49 13.08 -3.92
CA GLN A 101 -6.58 13.28 -2.80
C GLN A 101 -5.14 13.21 -3.32
N THR A 102 -4.23 13.91 -2.68
CA THR A 102 -2.79 13.69 -2.83
C THR A 102 -2.26 12.99 -1.58
N ALA A 103 -1.32 12.08 -1.76
CA ALA A 103 -0.65 11.42 -0.66
C ALA A 103 0.86 11.56 -0.83
N GLU A 104 1.53 12.05 0.22
CA GLU A 104 2.98 12.14 0.33
C GLU A 104 3.45 11.13 1.37
N LEU A 105 4.37 10.27 1.00
CA LEU A 105 4.87 9.20 1.84
C LEU A 105 6.38 9.28 1.98
N TRP A 106 6.89 9.51 3.19
CA TRP A 106 8.30 9.43 3.54
C TRP A 106 8.55 8.17 4.35
N VAL A 107 9.57 7.43 3.95
CA VAL A 107 10.00 6.20 4.63
C VAL A 107 11.49 6.29 4.93
N LYS A 108 11.88 5.91 6.17
CA LYS A 108 13.28 5.74 6.61
C LYS A 108 13.37 4.50 7.49
N GLY A 109 13.74 3.36 6.92
CA GLY A 109 13.70 2.07 7.58
C GLY A 109 12.28 1.70 8.01
N GLU A 110 12.03 1.66 9.32
CA GLU A 110 10.70 1.38 9.90
C GLU A 110 9.88 2.64 10.19
N LEU A 111 10.47 3.83 10.03
CA LEU A 111 9.77 5.09 10.20
C LEU A 111 8.99 5.42 8.93
N VAL A 112 7.73 5.77 9.10
CA VAL A 112 6.85 6.19 8.02
C VAL A 112 6.13 7.45 8.42
N LYS A 113 6.14 8.46 7.55
CA LYS A 113 5.24 9.61 7.60
C LYS A 113 4.42 9.65 6.34
N ALA A 114 3.11 9.73 6.47
CA ALA A 114 2.19 9.96 5.36
C ALA A 114 1.37 11.22 5.61
N GLN A 115 1.22 12.04 4.58
CA GLN A 115 0.30 13.17 4.55
C GLN A 115 -0.71 12.93 3.44
N ILE A 116 -1.98 12.88 3.79
CA ILE A 116 -3.07 12.71 2.85
C ILE A 116 -3.87 14.00 2.84
N THR A 117 -3.88 14.68 1.71
CA THR A 117 -4.54 15.99 1.53
C THR A 117 -5.68 15.87 0.54
N ASP A 118 -6.85 16.34 0.92
CA ASP A 118 -7.97 16.58 0.02
C ASP A 118 -8.35 18.07 0.00
N GLU A 119 -9.49 18.41 -0.59
CA GLU A 119 -9.95 19.81 -0.69
C GLU A 119 -10.25 20.46 0.66
N LEU A 120 -10.43 19.70 1.73
CA LEU A 120 -10.91 20.17 3.02
C LEU A 120 -9.82 20.20 4.08
N GLU A 121 -8.96 19.19 4.10
CA GLU A 121 -8.03 18.97 5.20
C GLU A 121 -6.80 18.16 4.79
N THR A 122 -5.75 18.25 5.59
CA THR A 122 -4.59 17.38 5.54
C THR A 122 -4.54 16.53 6.80
N LYS A 123 -4.52 15.21 6.61
CA LYS A 123 -4.28 14.24 7.67
C LYS A 123 -2.84 13.81 7.62
N THR A 124 -2.14 13.86 8.75
CA THR A 124 -0.80 13.30 8.91
C THR A 124 -0.85 12.03 9.76
N VAL A 125 -0.16 11.00 9.30
CA VAL A 125 0.10 9.75 10.04
C VAL A 125 1.60 9.57 10.15
N LEU A 126 2.08 9.29 11.36
CA LEU A 126 3.47 9.05 11.66
C LEU A 126 3.59 7.75 12.44
N ALA A 127 4.41 6.82 11.97
CA ALA A 127 4.50 5.48 12.56
C ALA A 127 5.95 4.96 12.62
N ASP A 128 6.21 4.12 13.63
CA ASP A 128 7.37 3.23 13.71
C ASP A 128 6.91 1.75 13.77
N ALA A 129 7.77 0.83 14.21
CA ALA A 129 7.43 -0.58 14.36
C ALA A 129 6.32 -0.84 15.40
N THR A 130 6.10 0.04 16.37
CA THR A 130 5.30 -0.20 17.58
C THR A 130 4.18 0.79 17.81
N THR A 131 4.33 2.01 17.32
CA THR A 131 3.49 3.16 17.64
C THR A 131 3.04 3.86 16.36
N LEU A 132 1.83 4.39 16.40
CA LEU A 132 1.27 5.25 15.38
C LEU A 132 0.75 6.53 16.03
N TYR A 133 1.05 7.67 15.41
CA TYR A 133 0.44 8.97 15.71
C TYR A 133 -0.38 9.43 14.50
N ALA A 134 -1.52 10.06 14.74
CA ALA A 134 -2.34 10.64 13.69
C ALA A 134 -2.95 11.96 14.16
N TRP A 135 -2.98 12.96 13.27
CA TRP A 135 -3.59 14.28 13.52
C TRP A 135 -4.04 14.93 12.21
N TYR A 136 -4.85 15.95 12.33
CA TYR A 136 -5.24 16.83 11.23
C TYR A 136 -4.52 18.18 11.36
N ASP A 137 -4.38 18.89 10.26
CA ASP A 137 -3.76 20.22 10.27
C ASP A 137 -4.48 21.15 11.26
N GLY A 138 -3.68 21.85 12.09
CA GLY A 138 -4.16 22.70 13.17
C GLY A 138 -4.31 22.01 14.53
N GLU A 139 -4.33 20.70 14.60
CA GLU A 139 -4.30 19.97 15.87
C GLU A 139 -2.88 19.96 16.47
N GLN A 140 -2.79 20.25 17.77
CA GLN A 140 -1.52 20.25 18.51
C GLN A 140 -1.27 18.92 19.22
N GLU A 141 -2.30 18.15 19.52
CA GLU A 141 -2.23 16.89 20.24
C GLU A 141 -2.58 15.74 19.31
N PRO A 142 -1.58 14.97 18.83
CA PRO A 142 -1.84 13.81 17.98
C PRO A 142 -2.48 12.66 18.77
N VAL A 143 -3.36 11.92 18.14
CA VAL A 143 -3.87 10.66 18.67
C VAL A 143 -2.77 9.61 18.60
N LYS A 144 -2.41 9.02 19.74
CA LYS A 144 -1.41 7.95 19.84
C LYS A 144 -2.09 6.59 19.94
N LEU A 145 -1.69 5.66 19.07
CA LEU A 145 -2.19 4.30 19.02
C LEU A 145 -1.04 3.30 19.06
N ALA A 146 -1.25 2.15 19.69
CA ALA A 146 -0.33 1.02 19.55
C ALA A 146 -0.52 0.38 18.18
N ARG A 147 0.58 0.09 17.48
CA ARG A 147 0.55 -0.61 16.21
C ARG A 147 0.18 -2.08 16.43
N GLY A 148 -0.84 -2.57 15.71
CA GLY A 148 -1.21 -3.99 15.72
C GLY A 148 -0.20 -4.85 14.95
N ALA A 149 0.07 -6.07 15.44
CA ALA A 149 0.94 -7.00 14.75
C ALA A 149 0.36 -7.39 13.36
N GLY A 150 1.20 -7.37 12.32
CA GLY A 150 0.87 -7.87 10.98
C GLY A 150 0.37 -6.83 9.98
N LEU A 151 0.43 -5.53 10.31
CA LEU A 151 0.23 -4.46 9.35
C LEU A 151 1.58 -3.94 8.85
N SER A 152 1.77 -3.80 7.54
CA SER A 152 2.90 -3.06 7.00
C SER A 152 2.78 -1.58 7.39
N THR A 153 3.91 -0.86 7.42
CA THR A 153 3.91 0.58 7.73
C THR A 153 3.04 1.37 6.77
N ASP A 154 3.02 1.00 5.52
CA ASP A 154 2.26 1.68 4.47
C ASP A 154 0.74 1.47 4.64
N ASN A 155 0.32 0.25 5.05
CA ASN A 155 -1.09 -0.01 5.39
C ASN A 155 -1.60 0.84 6.56
N LEU A 156 -0.73 1.18 7.52
CA LEU A 156 -1.09 2.07 8.63
C LEU A 156 -1.32 3.50 8.16
N ALA A 157 -0.57 3.95 7.18
CA ALA A 157 -0.75 5.25 6.55
C ALA A 157 -2.01 5.32 5.68
N GLY A 158 -2.64 4.17 5.37
CA GLY A 158 -3.78 4.10 4.46
C GLY A 158 -3.39 4.22 2.99
N VAL A 159 -2.10 4.03 2.68
CA VAL A 159 -1.56 4.00 1.32
C VAL A 159 -1.48 2.54 0.86
N PRO A 160 -1.98 2.20 -0.32
CA PRO A 160 -1.91 0.84 -0.83
C PRO A 160 -0.47 0.43 -1.13
N THR A 161 -0.18 -0.86 -0.94
CA THR A 161 1.13 -1.45 -1.18
C THR A 161 1.03 -2.77 -1.92
N TYR A 162 2.11 -3.21 -2.54
CA TYR A 162 2.12 -4.47 -3.28
C TYR A 162 2.00 -5.71 -2.36
N GLU A 163 2.25 -5.59 -1.07
CA GLU A 163 2.09 -6.68 -0.09
C GLU A 163 0.64 -7.19 -0.05
N ALA A 164 -0.33 -6.36 -0.44
CA ALA A 164 -1.72 -6.79 -0.60
C ALA A 164 -1.82 -7.98 -1.57
N ILE A 165 -1.00 -8.00 -2.65
CA ILE A 165 -0.97 -9.09 -3.64
C ILE A 165 -0.57 -10.42 -2.98
N LEU A 166 0.32 -10.37 -1.99
CA LEU A 166 0.82 -11.57 -1.30
C LEU A 166 -0.23 -12.21 -0.39
N SER A 167 -1.27 -11.47 -0.01
CA SER A 167 -2.36 -11.94 0.84
C SER A 167 -3.46 -12.67 0.06
N TYR A 168 -3.55 -12.52 -1.27
CA TYR A 168 -4.54 -13.20 -2.10
C TYR A 168 -4.28 -14.70 -2.19
N ALA A 169 -5.36 -15.49 -2.17
CA ALA A 169 -5.28 -16.88 -2.60
C ALA A 169 -4.94 -16.95 -4.10
N LYS A 170 -4.16 -17.95 -4.54
CA LYS A 170 -3.79 -18.10 -5.96
C LYS A 170 -5.00 -18.17 -6.91
N SER A 171 -6.13 -18.69 -6.43
CA SER A 171 -7.39 -18.74 -7.20
C SER A 171 -8.02 -17.38 -7.41
N GLN A 172 -7.68 -16.38 -6.63
CA GLN A 172 -8.16 -15.00 -6.77
C GLN A 172 -7.32 -14.20 -7.77
N LEU A 173 -6.08 -14.63 -8.06
CA LEU A 173 -5.26 -14.01 -9.08
C LEU A 173 -5.77 -14.40 -10.46
N THR A 174 -6.23 -13.44 -11.23
CA THR A 174 -6.81 -13.64 -12.56
C THR A 174 -5.80 -13.47 -13.68
N GLN A 175 -4.84 -12.54 -13.51
CA GLN A 175 -3.80 -12.25 -14.48
C GLN A 175 -2.51 -11.80 -13.80
N ALA A 176 -1.36 -12.13 -14.42
CA ALA A 176 -0.07 -11.52 -14.09
C ALA A 176 0.80 -11.48 -15.34
N ALA A 177 1.52 -10.36 -15.54
CA ALA A 177 2.36 -10.13 -16.70
C ALA A 177 3.47 -9.10 -16.41
N PHE A 178 4.50 -9.07 -17.26
CA PHE A 178 5.34 -7.89 -17.39
C PHE A 178 4.66 -6.89 -18.30
N VAL A 179 4.67 -5.63 -17.88
CA VAL A 179 4.14 -4.50 -18.67
C VAL A 179 5.05 -3.29 -18.49
N THR A 180 5.11 -2.44 -19.49
CA THR A 180 5.72 -1.12 -19.37
C THR A 180 4.61 -0.09 -19.23
N LEU A 181 4.68 0.75 -18.20
CA LEU A 181 3.82 1.92 -18.07
C LEU A 181 4.43 3.07 -18.87
N ASP A 182 3.83 3.39 -20.03
CA ASP A 182 4.33 4.42 -20.94
C ASP A 182 4.38 5.82 -20.29
N GLU A 183 3.41 6.11 -19.43
CA GLU A 183 3.29 7.41 -18.73
C GLU A 183 4.45 7.68 -17.77
N GLN A 184 5.06 6.62 -17.20
CA GLN A 184 6.15 6.70 -16.23
C GLN A 184 7.46 6.11 -16.78
N ALA A 185 7.45 5.57 -18.00
CA ALA A 185 8.56 4.81 -18.61
C ALA A 185 9.13 3.74 -17.65
N SER A 186 8.27 3.09 -16.87
CA SER A 186 8.64 2.12 -15.83
C SER A 186 8.21 0.72 -16.22
N ASP A 187 9.15 -0.22 -16.15
CA ASP A 187 8.85 -1.65 -16.29
C ASP A 187 8.24 -2.18 -14.99
N CYS A 188 7.07 -2.81 -15.11
CA CYS A 188 6.28 -3.24 -13.98
C CYS A 188 5.90 -4.72 -14.04
N VAL A 189 5.72 -5.32 -12.88
CA VAL A 189 4.91 -6.52 -12.70
C VAL A 189 3.45 -6.08 -12.54
N TYR A 190 2.62 -6.41 -13.52
CA TYR A 190 1.17 -6.26 -13.44
C TYR A 190 0.54 -7.48 -12.80
N VAL A 191 -0.41 -7.26 -11.89
CA VAL A 191 -1.21 -8.32 -11.28
C VAL A 191 -2.65 -7.88 -11.19
N SER A 192 -3.56 -8.75 -11.65
CA SER A 192 -5.00 -8.59 -11.44
C SER A 192 -5.50 -9.64 -10.46
N ALA A 193 -6.27 -9.20 -9.47
CA ALA A 193 -6.92 -10.06 -8.50
C ALA A 193 -8.43 -9.76 -8.46
N GLN A 194 -9.23 -10.80 -8.21
CA GLN A 194 -10.68 -10.67 -8.12
C GLN A 194 -11.21 -11.34 -6.85
N ASP A 195 -12.09 -10.62 -6.16
CA ASP A 195 -12.86 -11.13 -5.03
C ASP A 195 -14.32 -10.72 -5.17
N GLY A 196 -15.16 -11.68 -5.56
CA GLY A 196 -16.55 -11.43 -5.93
C GLY A 196 -16.66 -10.49 -7.13
N GLU A 197 -17.35 -9.37 -6.94
CA GLU A 197 -17.53 -8.33 -7.98
C GLU A 197 -16.42 -7.27 -7.98
N CYS A 198 -15.48 -7.37 -7.04
CA CYS A 198 -14.37 -6.44 -6.91
C CYS A 198 -13.15 -6.99 -7.66
N GLN A 199 -12.68 -6.24 -8.66
CA GLN A 199 -11.40 -6.48 -9.31
C GLN A 199 -10.40 -5.42 -8.84
N GLN A 200 -9.19 -5.85 -8.52
CA GLN A 200 -8.09 -4.98 -8.16
C GLN A 200 -6.89 -5.27 -9.05
N ASP A 201 -6.36 -4.21 -9.64
CA ASP A 201 -5.22 -4.28 -10.54
C ASP A 201 -4.05 -3.49 -9.94
N TYR A 202 -2.85 -4.07 -9.98
CA TYR A 202 -1.64 -3.54 -9.37
C TYR A 202 -0.50 -3.50 -10.38
N TRP A 203 0.27 -2.42 -10.36
CA TRP A 203 1.51 -2.26 -11.14
C TRP A 203 2.66 -1.99 -10.16
N VAL A 204 3.57 -2.94 -10.04
CA VAL A 204 4.73 -2.87 -9.15
C VAL A 204 5.96 -2.62 -9.99
N SER A 205 6.63 -1.51 -9.78
CA SER A 205 7.86 -1.14 -10.49
C SER A 205 8.97 -2.15 -10.20
N LEU A 206 9.66 -2.60 -11.24
CA LEU A 206 10.82 -3.47 -11.11
C LEU A 206 12.06 -2.70 -10.62
N ASP A 207 12.15 -1.42 -10.95
CA ASP A 207 13.30 -0.58 -10.61
C ASP A 207 13.29 -0.18 -9.14
N SER A 208 12.11 0.24 -8.63
CA SER A 208 11.98 0.73 -7.27
C SER A 208 11.43 -0.29 -6.27
N GLY A 209 10.78 -1.35 -6.75
CA GLY A 209 10.07 -2.30 -5.88
C GLY A 209 8.82 -1.71 -5.22
N LEU A 210 8.34 -0.55 -5.68
CA LEU A 210 7.17 0.12 -5.12
C LEU A 210 5.95 -0.04 -6.03
N LEU A 211 4.77 0.07 -5.43
CA LEU A 211 3.51 0.13 -6.16
C LEU A 211 3.41 1.51 -6.83
N CYS A 212 3.36 1.53 -8.16
CA CYS A 212 3.29 2.78 -8.93
C CYS A 212 1.88 3.09 -9.44
N LYS A 213 1.00 2.08 -9.52
CA LYS A 213 -0.40 2.27 -9.89
C LYS A 213 -1.25 1.17 -9.28
N GLN A 214 -2.46 1.53 -8.85
CA GLN A 214 -3.51 0.59 -8.46
C GLN A 214 -4.86 1.08 -8.96
N THR A 215 -5.69 0.15 -9.43
CA THR A 215 -7.11 0.41 -9.67
C THR A 215 -7.98 -0.57 -8.89
N MET A 216 -9.20 -0.13 -8.54
CA MET A 216 -10.25 -1.00 -8.05
C MET A 216 -11.53 -0.75 -8.85
N THR A 217 -12.09 -1.82 -9.35
CA THR A 217 -13.33 -1.82 -10.12
C THR A 217 -14.35 -2.69 -9.38
N VAL A 218 -15.57 -2.18 -9.18
CA VAL A 218 -16.68 -2.91 -8.56
C VAL A 218 -17.83 -2.96 -9.54
N SER A 219 -18.31 -4.16 -9.86
CA SER A 219 -19.39 -4.39 -10.84
C SER A 219 -19.11 -3.72 -12.21
N GLY A 220 -17.84 -3.63 -12.60
CA GLY A 220 -17.40 -3.01 -13.86
C GLY A 220 -17.19 -1.50 -13.82
N GLU A 221 -17.44 -0.83 -12.71
CA GLU A 221 -17.22 0.61 -12.50
C GLU A 221 -15.93 0.88 -11.73
N LEU A 222 -15.08 1.78 -12.24
CA LEU A 222 -13.85 2.21 -11.55
C LEU A 222 -14.21 3.05 -10.33
N VAL A 223 -13.90 2.53 -9.13
CA VAL A 223 -14.21 3.21 -7.86
C VAL A 223 -12.98 3.76 -7.16
N TYR A 224 -11.78 3.30 -7.55
CA TYR A 224 -10.52 3.75 -6.96
C TYR A 224 -9.41 3.72 -8.00
N LEU A 225 -8.61 4.76 -8.05
CA LEU A 225 -7.38 4.86 -8.84
C LEU A 225 -6.31 5.51 -7.96
N MET A 226 -5.15 4.88 -7.84
CA MET A 226 -3.93 5.48 -7.29
C MET A 226 -2.85 5.47 -8.35
N GLU A 227 -2.15 6.58 -8.52
CA GLU A 227 -1.01 6.72 -9.41
C GLU A 227 0.14 7.45 -8.70
N GLN A 228 1.33 6.89 -8.81
CA GLN A 228 2.56 7.55 -8.37
C GLN A 228 2.84 8.74 -9.31
N THR A 229 3.05 9.91 -8.74
CA THR A 229 3.38 11.14 -9.48
C THR A 229 4.86 11.52 -9.39
N ALA A 230 5.52 11.13 -8.28
CA ALA A 230 6.95 11.32 -8.09
C ALA A 230 7.54 10.25 -7.17
N LEU A 231 8.84 9.98 -7.33
CA LEU A 231 9.61 9.11 -6.45
C LEU A 231 11.04 9.65 -6.32
N GLU A 232 11.50 9.76 -5.10
CA GLU A 232 12.88 10.07 -4.76
C GLU A 232 13.39 8.99 -3.80
N ILE A 233 14.51 8.36 -4.14
CA ILE A 233 15.15 7.32 -3.32
C ILE A 233 16.39 7.92 -2.68
N PHE A 234 16.51 7.78 -1.36
CA PHE A 234 17.62 8.33 -0.59
C PHE A 234 18.60 7.22 -0.18
N PRO A 235 19.90 7.56 -0.06
CA PRO A 235 20.86 6.71 0.64
C PRO A 235 20.45 6.46 2.09
N ASP A 236 20.89 5.36 2.70
CA ASP A 236 20.46 4.93 4.03
C ASP A 236 20.70 5.95 5.18
N ASN A 237 21.61 6.89 5.01
CA ASN A 237 21.95 7.92 6.02
C ASN A 237 21.79 9.33 5.45
N ASP A 238 20.81 9.57 4.62
CA ASP A 238 20.59 10.89 4.04
C ASP A 238 20.02 11.87 5.08
N GLU A 239 20.70 13.04 5.18
CA GLU A 239 20.27 14.17 6.04
C GLU A 239 18.97 14.81 5.50
N ALA A 240 18.58 14.57 4.23
CA ALA A 240 17.36 15.11 3.63
C ALA A 240 16.08 14.67 4.36
N LEU A 241 16.12 13.56 5.09
CA LEU A 241 14.99 13.05 5.88
C LEU A 241 15.07 13.49 7.37
N GLU A 242 16.05 14.31 7.77
CA GLU A 242 16.11 14.85 9.13
C GLU A 242 14.97 15.83 9.39
N GLY A 243 14.36 15.75 10.56
CA GLY A 243 13.26 16.63 10.97
C GLY A 243 11.90 16.32 10.30
N ILE A 244 11.82 15.36 9.37
CA ILE A 244 10.55 14.97 8.74
C ILE A 244 9.63 14.21 9.70
N PHE A 245 10.21 13.40 10.59
CA PHE A 245 9.45 12.51 11.49
C PHE A 245 9.16 13.17 12.85
N CYS A 246 8.69 14.43 12.82
CA CYS A 246 8.34 15.19 14.01
C CYS A 246 6.83 15.25 14.23
N LEU A 247 6.43 15.37 15.51
CA LEU A 247 5.09 15.68 15.98
C LEU A 247 4.69 17.13 15.65
N PRO A 248 3.42 17.54 15.84
CA PRO A 248 2.97 18.92 15.56
C PRO A 248 3.72 20.01 16.34
N ASP A 249 4.24 19.69 17.53
CA ASP A 249 5.04 20.60 18.37
C ASP A 249 6.52 20.68 17.92
N GLY A 250 6.92 19.97 16.89
CA GLY A 250 8.28 19.94 16.37
C GLY A 250 9.22 18.96 17.10
N THR A 251 8.72 18.23 18.09
CA THR A 251 9.53 17.21 18.77
C THR A 251 9.65 15.95 17.92
N GLU A 252 10.79 15.26 17.97
CA GLU A 252 10.95 13.96 17.33
C GLU A 252 10.02 12.94 17.97
N ALA A 253 9.21 12.27 17.15
CA ALA A 253 8.23 11.30 17.64
C ALA A 253 8.87 10.02 18.20
N PHE A 254 10.02 9.65 17.66
CA PHE A 254 10.73 8.40 17.93
C PHE A 254 12.20 8.71 18.20
N SER A 255 12.52 9.14 19.42
CA SER A 255 13.90 9.25 19.85
C SER A 255 14.46 7.85 20.05
N THR A 256 15.52 7.52 19.33
CA THR A 256 16.35 6.35 19.67
C THR A 256 17.04 6.69 20.99
N GLU A 257 16.47 6.28 22.13
CA GLU A 257 17.26 6.24 23.37
C GLU A 257 18.41 5.25 23.12
N ALA A 258 19.62 5.78 23.16
CA ALA A 258 20.88 5.06 22.96
C ALA A 258 21.20 4.17 24.17
#